data_ff3a9ea6f4cd6639f57b4d702a77998e
#
_entry.id   ff3a9ea6f4cd6639f57b4d702a77998e
#
_cell.length_a   1.000
_cell.length_b   1.000
_cell.length_c   1.000
_cell.angle_alpha   90.00
_cell.angle_beta   90.00
_cell.angle_gamma   90.00
#
_symmetry.space_group_name_H-M   'P 1'
#
loop_
_entity.id
_entity.type
_entity.pdbx_description
1 polymer ?
#
loop_
_entity_poly.entity_id
_entity_poly.type
_entity_poly.pdbx_seq_one_letter_code
_entity_poly.pdbx_strand_id
1 'polypeptide(L)'
;MRLLRSCVTTCLCSALLSGWAGAQARVQSTVSSLPTVSAALAGSITISIGSGAIQTLGAVTDNVANDFPSTVSITLTWDLQPSTGSVQVIGYFTDPAAAMTSGQVAIPASWLKGRVMTAGALGAPTTYTAFTQNGGGGIGAAGGSLSLLTQPVLGYSKTGTQTIDLQLQLDLVGRGLAAGSYSGTLNIRAVTQ
;
A
#
# COMPACT_ATOMS: atom_id res chain seq x y z
N MET A 1 -13.24 24.33 -28.30
CA MET A 1 -14.06 24.40 -27.07
C MET A 1 -14.95 23.17 -27.01
N ARG A 2 -14.48 22.07 -26.42
CA ARG A 2 -15.28 20.87 -26.10
C ARG A 2 -14.78 20.30 -24.80
N LEU A 3 -15.62 20.38 -23.78
CA LEU A 3 -15.43 19.83 -22.45
C LEU A 3 -15.62 18.29 -22.49
N LEU A 4 -14.58 17.53 -22.17
CA LEU A 4 -14.75 16.12 -21.82
C LEU A 4 -14.98 16.02 -20.31
N ARG A 5 -16.18 15.65 -19.94
CA ARG A 5 -16.54 15.25 -18.58
C ARG A 5 -16.07 13.81 -18.35
N SER A 6 -15.13 13.65 -17.43
CA SER A 6 -14.73 12.35 -16.91
C SER A 6 -15.77 11.88 -15.89
N CYS A 7 -16.43 10.77 -16.18
CA CYS A 7 -17.41 10.13 -15.31
C CYS A 7 -16.66 9.22 -14.32
N VAL A 8 -16.58 9.64 -13.05
CA VAL A 8 -16.07 8.78 -11.97
C VAL A 8 -17.25 7.94 -11.49
N THR A 9 -17.24 6.65 -11.85
CA THR A 9 -18.23 5.68 -11.36
C THR A 9 -17.74 5.13 -10.01
N THR A 10 -18.30 5.67 -8.94
CA THR A 10 -18.12 5.13 -7.58
C THR A 10 -19.08 3.95 -7.40
N CYS A 11 -18.56 2.74 -7.41
CA CYS A 11 -19.34 1.53 -7.12
C CYS A 11 -19.36 1.30 -5.61
N LEU A 12 -20.43 1.75 -4.95
CA LEU A 12 -20.75 1.45 -3.55
C LEU A 12 -21.49 0.10 -3.50
N CYS A 13 -20.82 -0.98 -3.13
CA CYS A 13 -21.50 -2.24 -2.80
C CYS A 13 -21.64 -2.34 -1.28
N SER A 14 -22.81 -1.97 -0.77
CA SER A 14 -23.24 -2.24 0.61
C SER A 14 -23.94 -3.59 0.65
N ALA A 15 -23.30 -4.60 1.25
CA ALA A 15 -23.96 -5.85 1.61
C ALA A 15 -24.24 -5.87 3.11
N LEU A 16 -25.51 -5.67 3.47
CA LEU A 16 -26.04 -5.89 4.82
C LEU A 16 -26.32 -7.39 4.98
N LEU A 17 -25.56 -8.05 5.84
CA LEU A 17 -25.90 -9.36 6.38
C LEU A 17 -25.91 -9.28 7.89
N SER A 18 -27.10 -9.18 8.44
CA SER A 18 -27.38 -9.31 9.87
C SER A 18 -27.47 -10.78 10.24
N GLY A 19 -26.64 -11.23 11.17
CA GLY A 19 -26.73 -12.59 11.74
C GLY A 19 -25.67 -12.90 12.76
N TRP A 20 -26.03 -12.82 14.04
CA TRP A 20 -25.52 -13.49 15.27
C TRP A 20 -24.07 -13.27 15.74
N ALA A 21 -24.01 -12.53 16.82
CA ALA A 21 -23.24 -12.63 18.08
C ALA A 21 -21.96 -13.49 18.09
N GLY A 22 -20.94 -12.94 17.55
CA GLY A 22 -19.54 -13.06 17.94
C GLY A 22 -18.92 -11.76 17.51
N ALA A 23 -18.47 -10.97 18.46
CA ALA A 23 -17.82 -9.70 18.15
C ALA A 23 -16.52 -10.02 17.39
N GLN A 24 -16.60 -10.09 16.08
CA GLN A 24 -15.45 -10.30 15.20
C GLN A 24 -14.95 -8.96 14.71
N ALA A 25 -13.68 -8.67 14.91
CA ALA A 25 -13.02 -7.57 14.24
C ALA A 25 -12.83 -7.97 12.76
N ARG A 26 -13.32 -7.14 11.85
CA ARG A 26 -13.05 -7.25 10.42
C ARG A 26 -12.13 -6.14 10.01
N VAL A 27 -11.03 -6.48 9.35
CA VAL A 27 -10.07 -5.52 8.81
C VAL A 27 -10.16 -5.54 7.29
N GLN A 28 -10.45 -4.39 6.70
CA GLN A 28 -10.47 -4.20 5.26
C GLN A 28 -9.50 -3.11 4.89
N SER A 29 -8.57 -3.41 4.00
CA SER A 29 -7.62 -2.45 3.43
C SER A 29 -7.89 -2.29 1.94
N THR A 30 -8.01 -1.05 1.52
CA THR A 30 -8.07 -0.70 0.10
C THR A 30 -6.71 -0.17 -0.31
N VAL A 31 -6.14 -0.74 -1.38
CA VAL A 31 -4.88 -0.26 -1.96
C VAL A 31 -5.21 0.65 -3.13
N SER A 32 -4.77 1.90 -3.05
CA SER A 32 -4.96 2.90 -4.09
C SER A 32 -3.63 3.25 -4.76
N SER A 33 -3.60 3.32 -6.08
CA SER A 33 -2.48 3.81 -6.85
C SER A 33 -2.73 5.24 -7.30
N LEU A 34 -1.80 6.14 -7.00
CA LEU A 34 -1.80 7.51 -7.50
C LEU A 34 -0.65 7.68 -8.47
N PRO A 35 -0.90 7.86 -9.77
CA PRO A 35 0.16 8.20 -10.71
C PRO A 35 0.65 9.62 -10.42
N THR A 36 1.96 9.79 -10.27
CA THR A 36 2.56 11.12 -10.20
C THR A 36 3.45 11.30 -11.40
N VAL A 37 3.09 12.24 -12.23
CA VAL A 37 3.94 12.73 -13.32
C VAL A 37 4.76 13.90 -12.78
N SER A 38 6.07 13.69 -12.62
CA SER A 38 7.01 14.79 -12.39
C SER A 38 7.50 15.26 -13.76
N ALA A 39 7.00 16.39 -14.21
CA ALA A 39 7.34 16.95 -15.51
C ALA A 39 8.66 17.74 -15.42
N ALA A 40 9.78 17.10 -15.81
CA ALA A 40 10.99 17.83 -16.14
C ALA A 40 11.89 17.14 -17.19
N LEU A 41 11.64 15.89 -17.58
CA LEU A 41 12.34 15.19 -18.66
C LEU A 41 11.39 14.15 -19.25
N ALA A 42 11.42 13.98 -20.58
CA ALA A 42 10.54 13.05 -21.28
C ALA A 42 10.68 11.60 -20.76
N GLY A 43 9.90 11.26 -19.77
CA GLY A 43 9.89 9.94 -19.15
C GLY A 43 8.55 9.66 -18.48
N SER A 44 8.18 8.40 -18.37
CA SER A 44 6.95 7.98 -17.72
C SER A 44 7.22 6.95 -16.63
N ILE A 45 6.46 7.04 -15.55
CA ILE A 45 6.35 5.99 -14.53
C ILE A 45 4.89 5.64 -14.37
N THR A 46 4.58 4.37 -14.45
CA THR A 46 3.22 3.85 -14.26
C THR A 46 3.22 2.80 -13.16
N ILE A 47 2.26 2.88 -12.25
CA ILE A 47 1.96 1.82 -11.30
C ILE A 47 0.59 1.25 -11.62
N SER A 48 0.50 -0.06 -11.63
CA SER A 48 -0.77 -0.78 -11.65
C SER A 48 -0.84 -1.74 -10.47
N ILE A 49 -2.02 -1.84 -9.86
CA ILE A 49 -2.32 -2.81 -8.82
C ILE A 49 -3.14 -3.91 -9.47
N GLY A 50 -2.59 -5.12 -9.43
CA GLY A 50 -3.22 -6.31 -9.97
C GLY A 50 -4.16 -6.98 -8.95
N SER A 51 -3.88 -8.23 -8.60
CA SER A 51 -4.64 -8.96 -7.58
C SER A 51 -4.40 -8.39 -6.18
N GLY A 52 -5.34 -8.60 -5.27
CA GLY A 52 -5.21 -8.23 -3.87
C GLY A 52 -5.43 -6.74 -3.56
N ALA A 53 -5.99 -5.96 -4.48
CA ALA A 53 -6.31 -4.54 -4.27
C ALA A 53 -7.29 -4.32 -3.10
N ILE A 54 -8.15 -5.29 -2.85
CA ILE A 54 -9.04 -5.32 -1.68
C ILE A 54 -8.62 -6.51 -0.83
N GLN A 55 -8.21 -6.23 0.40
CA GLN A 55 -7.82 -7.23 1.39
C GLN A 55 -8.86 -7.25 2.50
N THR A 56 -9.33 -8.43 2.85
CA THR A 56 -10.21 -8.62 4.01
C THR A 56 -9.54 -9.60 4.97
N LEU A 57 -9.18 -9.12 6.13
CA LEU A 57 -8.78 -9.95 7.24
C LEU A 57 -10.06 -10.35 7.99
N GLY A 58 -10.34 -11.65 8.09
CA GLY A 58 -11.53 -12.19 8.75
C GLY A 58 -11.52 -11.95 10.26
N ALA A 59 -11.82 -12.98 11.03
CA ALA A 59 -11.67 -12.91 12.49
C ALA A 59 -10.20 -12.69 12.85
N VAL A 60 -9.96 -11.68 13.65
CA VAL A 60 -8.62 -11.30 14.14
C VAL A 60 -8.43 -11.90 15.52
N THR A 61 -7.26 -12.47 15.75
CA THR A 61 -6.88 -13.00 17.07
C THR A 61 -6.02 -11.97 17.78
N ASP A 62 -6.42 -11.60 19.00
CA ASP A 62 -5.65 -10.70 19.86
C ASP A 62 -4.32 -11.31 20.27
N ASN A 63 -3.36 -10.45 20.58
CA ASN A 63 -2.03 -10.81 21.10
C ASN A 63 -1.19 -11.69 20.16
N VAL A 64 -1.54 -11.75 18.86
CA VAL A 64 -0.76 -12.43 17.82
C VAL A 64 -0.66 -11.58 16.58
N ALA A 65 0.25 -11.94 15.70
CA ALA A 65 0.35 -11.35 14.37
C ALA A 65 -0.64 -12.06 13.42
N ASN A 66 -1.45 -11.30 12.71
CA ASN A 66 -2.49 -11.80 11.81
C ASN A 66 -2.11 -11.44 10.35
N ASP A 67 -1.84 -12.44 9.54
CA ASP A 67 -1.50 -12.25 8.13
C ASP A 67 -2.77 -12.01 7.30
N PHE A 68 -2.70 -11.07 6.36
CA PHE A 68 -3.76 -10.93 5.37
C PHE A 68 -3.73 -12.13 4.40
N PRO A 69 -4.89 -12.63 3.95
CA PRO A 69 -5.01 -13.92 3.29
C PRO A 69 -4.37 -13.97 1.90
N SER A 70 -4.13 -12.83 1.27
CA SER A 70 -3.53 -12.73 -0.06
C SER A 70 -2.50 -11.63 -0.15
N THR A 71 -1.63 -11.70 -1.16
CA THR A 71 -0.67 -10.65 -1.49
C THR A 71 -1.30 -9.59 -2.38
N VAL A 72 -0.77 -8.37 -2.30
CA VAL A 72 -1.06 -7.28 -3.24
C VAL A 72 0.00 -7.30 -4.34
N SER A 73 -0.40 -7.58 -5.56
CA SER A 73 0.51 -7.55 -6.70
C SER A 73 0.60 -6.13 -7.26
N ILE A 74 1.81 -5.58 -7.28
CA ILE A 74 2.11 -4.20 -7.70
C ILE A 74 3.07 -4.28 -8.88
N THR A 75 2.65 -3.78 -10.04
CA THR A 75 3.50 -3.70 -11.23
C THR A 75 3.91 -2.25 -11.46
N LEU A 76 5.22 -2.03 -11.47
CA LEU A 76 5.88 -0.79 -11.82
C LEU A 76 6.42 -0.89 -13.23
N THR A 77 6.12 0.08 -14.09
CA THR A 77 6.72 0.24 -15.41
C THR A 77 7.31 1.63 -15.52
N TRP A 78 8.52 1.72 -16.05
CA TRP A 78 9.21 2.99 -16.25
C TRP A 78 9.85 3.09 -17.63
N ASP A 79 9.86 4.30 -18.15
CA ASP A 79 10.60 4.73 -19.33
C ASP A 79 11.19 6.12 -19.03
N LEU A 80 12.48 6.17 -18.69
CA LEU A 80 13.13 7.37 -18.19
C LEU A 80 14.29 7.78 -19.09
N GLN A 81 14.37 9.07 -19.43
CA GLN A 81 15.38 9.64 -20.31
C GLN A 81 15.85 10.99 -19.76
N PRO A 82 17.15 11.26 -19.76
CA PRO A 82 18.31 10.40 -19.56
C PRO A 82 18.39 9.94 -18.12
N SER A 83 18.96 8.79 -17.86
CA SER A 83 18.84 8.13 -16.57
C SER A 83 20.10 8.22 -15.74
N THR A 84 20.06 8.97 -14.68
CA THR A 84 20.92 8.77 -13.51
C THR A 84 20.05 8.89 -12.28
N GLY A 85 19.93 7.82 -11.51
CA GLY A 85 19.10 7.83 -10.32
C GLY A 85 18.44 6.49 -10.03
N SER A 86 17.35 6.53 -9.33
CA SER A 86 16.56 5.35 -9.00
C SER A 86 15.07 5.64 -9.10
N VAL A 87 14.28 4.58 -9.30
CA VAL A 87 12.83 4.59 -9.09
C VAL A 87 12.56 3.95 -7.75
N GLN A 88 11.84 4.65 -6.90
CA GLN A 88 11.43 4.14 -5.59
C GLN A 88 9.92 3.96 -5.56
N VAL A 89 9.45 2.82 -5.04
CA VAL A 89 8.04 2.54 -4.74
C VAL A 89 7.85 2.57 -3.24
N ILE A 90 6.89 3.36 -2.79
CA ILE A 90 6.57 3.55 -1.37
C ILE A 90 5.10 3.24 -1.15
N GLY A 91 4.82 2.41 -0.15
CA GLY A 91 3.49 2.26 0.44
C GLY A 91 3.34 3.18 1.65
N TYR A 92 2.18 3.84 1.80
CA TYR A 92 1.95 4.71 2.95
C TYR A 92 0.48 4.85 3.32
N PHE A 93 0.23 5.14 4.59
CA PHE A 93 -1.06 5.56 5.11
C PHE A 93 -1.05 7.07 5.29
N THR A 94 -2.13 7.74 4.87
CA THR A 94 -2.24 9.21 4.93
C THR A 94 -2.22 9.73 6.37
N ASP A 95 -2.85 8.99 7.28
CA ASP A 95 -2.80 9.26 8.72
C ASP A 95 -2.07 8.11 9.44
N PRO A 96 -0.81 8.33 9.90
CA PRO A 96 -0.06 7.31 10.62
C PRO A 96 -0.67 6.89 11.96
N ALA A 97 -1.45 7.76 12.60
CA ALA A 97 -2.11 7.45 13.87
C ALA A 97 -3.42 6.66 13.66
N ALA A 98 -4.02 6.77 12.48
CA ALA A 98 -5.30 6.17 12.13
C ALA A 98 -5.26 5.53 10.74
N ALA A 99 -4.31 4.62 10.52
CA ALA A 99 -4.17 3.90 9.26
C ALA A 99 -5.40 3.06 8.93
N MET A 100 -6.08 2.54 9.94
CA MET A 100 -7.39 1.90 9.82
C MET A 100 -8.28 2.36 10.98
N THR A 101 -9.60 2.48 10.73
CA THR A 101 -10.54 2.98 11.73
C THR A 101 -11.82 2.14 11.79
N SER A 102 -12.42 2.10 12.97
CA SER A 102 -13.77 1.60 13.22
C SER A 102 -14.45 2.52 14.23
N GLY A 103 -15.29 3.44 13.76
CA GLY A 103 -15.88 4.48 14.58
C GLY A 103 -14.81 5.37 15.25
N GLN A 104 -14.72 5.32 16.58
CA GLN A 104 -13.74 6.08 17.37
C GLN A 104 -12.42 5.32 17.63
N VAL A 105 -12.36 4.06 17.22
CA VAL A 105 -11.16 3.23 17.43
C VAL A 105 -10.28 3.27 16.19
N ALA A 106 -8.99 3.52 16.39
CA ALA A 106 -8.00 3.60 15.32
C ALA A 106 -6.90 2.55 15.50
N ILE A 107 -6.41 2.01 14.40
CA ILE A 107 -5.22 1.17 14.30
C ILE A 107 -4.14 2.03 13.67
N PRO A 108 -3.02 2.31 14.37
CA PRO A 108 -1.93 3.09 13.81
C PRO A 108 -1.14 2.29 12.75
N ALA A 109 -0.48 3.00 11.85
CA ALA A 109 0.36 2.42 10.80
C ALA A 109 1.49 1.53 11.35
N SER A 110 1.98 1.83 12.56
CA SER A 110 3.01 1.04 13.23
C SER A 110 2.58 -0.39 13.61
N TRP A 111 1.28 -0.69 13.64
CA TRP A 111 0.76 -2.04 13.85
C TRP A 111 0.61 -2.82 12.55
N LEU A 112 0.62 -2.11 11.43
CA LEU A 112 0.59 -2.71 10.11
C LEU A 112 2.03 -2.93 9.62
N LYS A 113 2.30 -4.13 9.13
CA LYS A 113 3.60 -4.54 8.61
C LYS A 113 3.45 -5.01 7.17
N GLY A 114 4.50 -4.80 6.39
CA GLY A 114 4.59 -5.31 5.02
C GLY A 114 5.89 -6.05 4.80
N ARG A 115 5.86 -7.07 3.95
CA ARG A 115 7.06 -7.69 3.38
C ARG A 115 6.84 -7.94 1.89
N VAL A 116 7.90 -7.83 1.12
CA VAL A 116 7.87 -8.15 -0.31
C VAL A 116 8.32 -9.60 -0.48
N MET A 117 7.47 -10.39 -1.14
CA MET A 117 7.69 -11.82 -1.37
C MET A 117 8.51 -12.08 -2.64
N THR A 118 8.60 -11.11 -3.53
CA THR A 118 9.28 -11.23 -4.81
C THR A 118 10.81 -11.27 -4.60
N ALA A 119 11.43 -12.35 -5.03
CA ALA A 119 12.90 -12.49 -4.95
C ALA A 119 13.59 -11.46 -5.85
N GLY A 120 14.69 -10.88 -5.36
CA GLY A 120 15.50 -9.92 -6.12
C GLY A 120 14.95 -8.51 -6.21
N ALA A 121 13.85 -8.19 -5.52
CA ALA A 121 13.35 -6.82 -5.41
C ALA A 121 14.32 -5.99 -4.54
N LEU A 122 15.06 -5.09 -5.18
CA LEU A 122 16.10 -4.29 -4.52
C LEU A 122 15.50 -3.30 -3.52
N GLY A 123 16.14 -3.17 -2.36
CA GLY A 123 15.69 -2.24 -1.31
C GLY A 123 14.33 -2.58 -0.69
N ALA A 124 13.76 -3.74 -1.04
CA ALA A 124 12.48 -4.20 -0.52
C ALA A 124 12.62 -4.87 0.85
N PRO A 125 11.65 -4.73 1.76
CA PRO A 125 11.63 -5.44 3.03
C PRO A 125 11.31 -6.92 2.79
N THR A 126 12.28 -7.80 3.02
CA THR A 126 12.10 -9.26 2.90
C THR A 126 11.52 -9.89 4.17
N THR A 127 11.51 -9.14 5.27
CA THR A 127 10.87 -9.51 6.55
C THR A 127 9.75 -8.53 6.84
N TYR A 128 8.80 -8.92 7.69
CA TYR A 128 7.71 -8.03 8.09
C TYR A 128 8.25 -6.77 8.78
N THR A 129 8.11 -5.64 8.10
CA THR A 129 8.59 -4.32 8.53
C THR A 129 7.38 -3.39 8.69
N ALA A 130 7.34 -2.66 9.80
CA ALA A 130 6.23 -1.74 10.09
C ALA A 130 6.23 -0.52 9.17
N PHE A 131 5.03 0.02 8.91
CA PHE A 131 4.85 1.28 8.19
C PHE A 131 5.16 2.46 9.11
N THR A 132 6.44 2.68 9.40
CA THR A 132 6.92 3.73 10.32
C THR A 132 7.98 4.62 9.70
N GLN A 133 8.33 4.41 8.43
CA GLN A 133 9.33 5.21 7.74
C GLN A 133 8.77 6.59 7.35
N ASN A 134 9.64 7.54 7.13
CA ASN A 134 9.26 8.91 6.75
C ASN A 134 8.91 9.09 5.27
N GLY A 135 9.03 8.05 4.48
CA GLY A 135 8.94 8.14 3.02
C GLY A 135 10.17 8.85 2.41
N GLY A 136 10.49 8.53 1.16
CA GLY A 136 11.58 9.19 0.42
C GLY A 136 11.05 10.34 -0.43
N GLY A 137 11.86 11.38 -0.67
CA GLY A 137 11.55 12.44 -1.62
C GLY A 137 10.28 13.26 -1.32
N GLY A 138 9.88 13.37 -0.06
CA GLY A 138 8.64 14.08 0.33
C GLY A 138 7.35 13.32 0.02
N ILE A 139 7.43 12.01 -0.19
CA ILE A 139 6.30 11.16 -0.50
C ILE A 139 5.93 10.33 0.71
N GLY A 140 4.63 10.19 0.90
CA GLY A 140 4.08 9.49 2.05
C GLY A 140 3.97 10.38 3.29
N ALA A 141 3.42 9.81 4.34
CA ALA A 141 3.33 10.46 5.65
C ALA A 141 4.52 10.04 6.51
N ALA A 142 5.12 11.00 7.20
CA ALA A 142 6.17 10.71 8.17
C ALA A 142 5.63 9.77 9.26
N GLY A 143 6.33 8.65 9.50
CA GLY A 143 5.88 7.63 10.44
C GLY A 143 4.74 6.74 9.96
N GLY A 144 4.32 6.86 8.70
CA GLY A 144 3.25 6.04 8.10
C GLY A 144 3.63 5.35 6.80
N SER A 145 4.91 5.32 6.45
CA SER A 145 5.41 4.83 5.16
C SER A 145 6.30 3.59 5.29
N LEU A 146 6.44 2.86 4.16
CA LEU A 146 7.36 1.75 3.99
C LEU A 146 7.88 1.76 2.56
N SER A 147 9.21 1.73 2.39
CA SER A 147 9.83 1.53 1.08
C SER A 147 9.62 0.09 0.62
N LEU A 148 9.02 -0.09 -0.55
CA LEU A 148 8.68 -1.41 -1.11
C LEU A 148 9.65 -1.86 -2.21
N LEU A 149 10.28 -0.92 -2.90
CA LEU A 149 11.23 -1.18 -3.97
C LEU A 149 12.12 0.05 -4.16
N THR A 150 13.40 -0.17 -4.41
CA THR A 150 14.32 0.85 -4.91
C THR A 150 15.07 0.28 -6.10
N GLN A 151 14.66 0.65 -7.31
CA GLN A 151 15.25 0.15 -8.55
C GLN A 151 16.24 1.19 -9.09
N PRO A 152 17.57 0.91 -9.10
CA PRO A 152 18.53 1.77 -9.78
C PRO A 152 18.24 1.82 -11.29
N VAL A 153 18.26 3.01 -11.84
CA VAL A 153 18.06 3.26 -13.27
C VAL A 153 19.38 3.78 -13.85
N LEU A 154 20.13 2.87 -14.47
CA LEU A 154 21.38 3.18 -15.14
C LEU A 154 21.15 3.23 -16.65
N GLY A 155 22.11 3.77 -17.42
CA GLY A 155 21.96 4.04 -18.83
C GLY A 155 21.35 2.92 -19.71
N TYR A 156 21.54 1.65 -19.34
CA TYR A 156 20.95 0.50 -20.03
C TYR A 156 19.62 0.01 -19.42
N SER A 157 19.25 0.45 -18.22
CA SER A 157 18.01 0.08 -17.54
C SER A 157 17.02 1.24 -17.42
N LYS A 158 17.08 2.19 -18.33
CA LYS A 158 16.20 3.37 -18.37
C LYS A 158 14.73 2.99 -18.66
N THR A 159 14.50 1.86 -19.27
CA THR A 159 13.16 1.28 -19.47
C THR A 159 13.08 -0.06 -18.77
N GLY A 160 11.93 -0.36 -18.19
CA GLY A 160 11.74 -1.66 -17.55
C GLY A 160 10.38 -1.83 -16.92
N THR A 161 10.14 -3.05 -16.48
CA THR A 161 8.94 -3.43 -15.72
C THR A 161 9.36 -4.35 -14.59
N GLN A 162 8.84 -4.09 -13.39
CA GLN A 162 9.05 -4.92 -12.21
C GLN A 162 7.72 -5.15 -11.51
N THR A 163 7.40 -6.42 -11.25
CA THR A 163 6.25 -6.78 -10.41
C THR A 163 6.77 -7.21 -9.04
N ILE A 164 6.14 -6.72 -7.99
CA ILE A 164 6.38 -7.12 -6.60
C ILE A 164 5.08 -7.56 -5.96
N ASP A 165 5.16 -8.56 -5.09
CA ASP A 165 4.04 -9.09 -4.31
C ASP A 165 4.24 -8.68 -2.85
N LEU A 166 3.37 -7.79 -2.36
CA LEU A 166 3.37 -7.27 -1.00
C LEU A 166 2.43 -8.11 -0.14
N GLN A 167 2.98 -8.77 0.87
CA GLN A 167 2.22 -9.41 1.94
C GLN A 167 2.04 -8.44 3.09
N LEU A 168 0.80 -8.27 3.56
CA LEU A 168 0.45 -7.45 4.70
C LEU A 168 0.20 -8.30 5.95
N GLN A 169 0.46 -7.71 7.11
CA GLN A 169 0.24 -8.32 8.43
C GLN A 169 -0.25 -7.25 9.40
N LEU A 170 -1.23 -7.58 10.23
CA LEU A 170 -1.63 -6.82 11.40
C LEU A 170 -0.97 -7.44 12.65
N ASP A 171 -0.07 -6.71 13.28
CA ASP A 171 0.66 -7.16 14.46
C ASP A 171 -0.04 -6.69 15.73
N LEU A 172 -0.68 -7.64 16.42
CA LEU A 172 -1.35 -7.42 17.69
C LEU A 172 -0.59 -8.04 18.89
N VAL A 173 0.66 -8.43 18.71
CA VAL A 173 1.47 -8.98 19.82
C VAL A 173 1.57 -7.96 20.95
N GLY A 174 1.13 -8.36 22.15
CA GLY A 174 1.05 -7.47 23.31
C GLY A 174 -0.05 -6.41 23.23
N ARG A 175 -1.04 -6.58 22.36
CA ARG A 175 -2.10 -5.59 22.09
C ARG A 175 -3.45 -6.29 22.00
N GLY A 176 -4.50 -5.60 22.45
CA GLY A 176 -5.88 -5.98 22.21
C GLY A 176 -6.53 -5.08 21.17
N LEU A 177 -7.45 -5.60 20.40
CA LEU A 177 -8.24 -4.86 19.44
C LEU A 177 -9.72 -4.94 19.83
N ALA A 178 -10.37 -3.76 19.98
CA ALA A 178 -11.80 -3.72 20.23
C ALA A 178 -12.58 -4.38 19.08
N ALA A 179 -13.67 -5.06 19.42
CA ALA A 179 -14.54 -5.64 18.41
C ALA A 179 -15.09 -4.56 17.48
N GLY A 180 -15.02 -4.80 16.17
CA GLY A 180 -15.47 -3.83 15.17
C GLY A 180 -15.07 -4.22 13.76
N SER A 181 -15.55 -3.45 12.79
CA SER A 181 -15.11 -3.52 11.40
C SER A 181 -14.15 -2.39 11.14
N TYR A 182 -12.89 -2.71 10.89
CA TYR A 182 -11.84 -1.72 10.61
C TYR A 182 -11.60 -1.62 9.11
N SER A 183 -11.51 -0.40 8.61
CA SER A 183 -11.19 -0.11 7.21
C SER A 183 -10.10 0.94 7.10
N GLY A 184 -9.26 0.82 6.08
CA GLY A 184 -8.18 1.76 5.79
C GLY A 184 -7.73 1.67 4.35
N THR A 185 -6.95 2.65 3.91
CA THR A 185 -6.41 2.72 2.55
C THR A 185 -4.89 2.78 2.61
N LEU A 186 -4.23 1.78 2.03
CA LEU A 186 -2.81 1.81 1.74
C LEU A 186 -2.60 2.45 0.37
N ASN A 187 -1.92 3.57 0.33
CA ASN A 187 -1.56 4.26 -0.90
C ASN A 187 -0.20 3.76 -1.40
N ILE A 188 -0.11 3.48 -2.69
CA ILE A 188 1.15 3.09 -3.35
C ILE A 188 1.57 4.20 -4.31
N ARG A 189 2.81 4.64 -4.21
CA ARG A 189 3.36 5.70 -5.06
C ARG A 189 4.77 5.34 -5.54
N ALA A 190 5.07 5.68 -6.79
CA ALA A 190 6.42 5.65 -7.32
C ALA A 190 6.94 7.04 -7.62
N VAL A 191 8.25 7.19 -7.44
CA VAL A 191 8.98 8.43 -7.74
C VAL A 191 10.35 8.12 -8.30
N THR A 192 10.91 9.08 -9.05
CA THR A 192 12.33 9.13 -9.37
C THR A 192 13.10 9.89 -8.28
N GLN A 193 14.29 9.41 -7.97
CA GLN A 193 15.26 10.06 -7.09
C GLN A 193 16.61 10.17 -7.76
#